data_8bcdaeb4983800ea1cbcd6405e6f57ae
#
_entry.id   8bcdaeb4983800ea1cbcd6405e6f57ae
#
_cell.length_a   1.000
_cell.length_b   1.000
_cell.length_c   1.000
_cell.angle_alpha   90.00
_cell.angle_beta   90.00
_cell.angle_gamma   90.00
#
_symmetry.space_group_name_H-M   'P 1'
#
loop_
_entity.id
_entity.type
_entity.pdbx_description
1 polymer ?
#
loop_
_entity_poly.entity_id
_entity_poly.type
_entity_poly.pdbx_seq_one_letter_code
_entity_poly.pdbx_strand_id
1 'polypeptide(L)'
;MKTELNLFDRQLTLFRYPNNANESLQAWDAGDEYLINYVEELALDTPQNILILNDHFGALSCWFSAQHQVTMMSDSFISQQGAKENLQRNQCREVKLLTTLDAIPTETSLVLFQLPKNNRHLTWQLTQLRKTLSPDVPVVAVNKAKEIHTSTLKLFEKYLGTTKTSLAWKKHRLVFCQADCAQMNDISPVTRWNVEEHKMTLNNLPNVYSGESLDLGARFMLEHIPQDENLKHIIDLGCGNGVLSVKAAQLNPKAKFTLVDESYMAIESARLNLQENVTASVDAEYIANNCLDGFAGEIADLILCNPPFHQQQAITDHIAWQMFCDAKRVLKRGGKLQVIGNRHLGYDGKLKRLYGDKNVKLVASNSKFVILQATK
;
A
#
# COMPACT_ATOMS: atom_id res chain seq x y z
N MET A 1 19.38 -13.44 7.73
CA MET A 1 18.90 -12.45 6.73
C MET A 1 20.12 -11.81 6.06
N LYS A 2 20.08 -11.64 4.72
CA LYS A 2 21.11 -10.89 3.99
C LYS A 2 20.74 -9.41 4.01
N THR A 3 21.63 -8.55 4.51
CA THR A 3 21.42 -7.11 4.64
C THR A 3 22.36 -6.29 3.75
N GLU A 4 23.30 -6.94 3.11
CA GLU A 4 24.30 -6.30 2.25
C GLU A 4 24.09 -6.70 0.79
N LEU A 5 23.78 -5.70 -0.04
CA LEU A 5 23.75 -5.81 -1.50
C LEU A 5 25.14 -5.47 -2.02
N ASN A 6 25.81 -6.47 -2.61
CA ASN A 6 27.13 -6.31 -3.21
C ASN A 6 27.00 -6.56 -4.72
N LEU A 7 27.16 -5.51 -5.52
CA LEU A 7 27.16 -5.56 -6.98
C LEU A 7 28.30 -4.67 -7.49
N PHE A 8 28.97 -5.12 -8.53
CA PHE A 8 30.18 -4.45 -9.02
C PHE A 8 31.14 -4.20 -7.85
N ASP A 9 31.78 -3.07 -7.74
CA ASP A 9 32.70 -2.71 -6.64
C ASP A 9 31.99 -1.86 -5.55
N ARG A 10 30.67 -2.03 -5.40
CA ARG A 10 29.86 -1.23 -4.48
C ARG A 10 29.00 -2.09 -3.56
N GLN A 11 28.91 -1.64 -2.31
CA GLN A 11 28.11 -2.26 -1.26
C GLN A 11 27.07 -1.30 -0.71
N LEU A 12 25.84 -1.79 -0.50
CA LEU A 12 24.77 -1.10 0.21
C LEU A 12 24.27 -1.95 1.36
N THR A 13 24.02 -1.32 2.51
CA THR A 13 23.38 -1.96 3.67
C THR A 13 21.90 -1.60 3.67
N LEU A 14 21.03 -2.60 3.47
CA LEU A 14 19.60 -2.39 3.26
C LEU A 14 18.77 -3.23 4.22
N PHE A 15 17.79 -2.59 4.86
CA PHE A 15 16.81 -3.23 5.73
C PHE A 15 15.39 -2.99 5.24
N ARG A 16 14.52 -3.94 5.54
CA ARG A 16 13.07 -3.72 5.41
C ARG A 16 12.60 -2.76 6.49
N TYR A 17 11.44 -2.15 6.26
CA TYR A 17 10.76 -1.31 7.24
C TYR A 17 9.40 -1.92 7.63
N PRO A 18 9.01 -1.92 8.90
CA PRO A 18 9.85 -1.60 10.05
C PRO A 18 10.99 -2.63 10.23
N ASN A 19 12.12 -2.16 10.74
CA ASN A 19 13.24 -3.07 10.99
C ASN A 19 12.89 -4.02 12.16
N ASN A 20 12.85 -5.32 11.87
CA ASN A 20 12.51 -6.35 12.82
C ASN A 20 13.69 -7.32 12.98
N ALA A 21 14.11 -7.57 14.23
CA ALA A 21 15.21 -8.49 14.53
C ALA A 21 14.98 -9.93 14.03
N ASN A 22 13.71 -10.34 13.91
CA ASN A 22 13.29 -11.66 13.42
C ASN A 22 12.94 -11.67 11.92
N GLU A 23 13.23 -10.59 11.17
CA GLU A 23 12.97 -10.53 9.73
C GLU A 23 13.84 -11.54 8.98
N SER A 24 13.22 -12.39 8.19
CA SER A 24 13.88 -13.39 7.37
C SER A 24 14.09 -12.97 5.91
N LEU A 25 13.32 -11.96 5.45
CA LEU A 25 13.33 -11.50 4.08
C LEU A 25 14.30 -10.32 3.92
N GLN A 26 15.06 -10.32 2.83
CA GLN A 26 15.92 -9.18 2.47
C GLN A 26 15.10 -8.02 1.91
N ALA A 27 15.67 -6.80 1.91
CA ALA A 27 15.02 -5.57 1.48
C ALA A 27 14.96 -5.40 -0.06
N TRP A 28 15.62 -6.25 -0.82
CA TRP A 28 15.64 -6.25 -2.29
C TRP A 28 15.46 -7.66 -2.81
N ASP A 29 15.22 -7.81 -4.09
CA ASP A 29 15.18 -9.11 -4.76
C ASP A 29 16.05 -9.15 -6.03
N ALA A 30 16.01 -10.27 -6.74
CA ALA A 30 16.78 -10.41 -7.97
C ALA A 30 16.27 -9.51 -9.11
N GLY A 31 15.07 -8.96 -9.01
CA GLY A 31 14.57 -7.96 -9.95
C GLY A 31 15.29 -6.63 -9.81
N ASP A 32 15.55 -6.19 -8.56
CA ASP A 32 16.37 -5.00 -8.29
C ASP A 32 17.78 -5.19 -8.84
N GLU A 33 18.41 -6.33 -8.55
CA GLU A 33 19.73 -6.65 -9.07
C GLU A 33 19.75 -6.66 -10.61
N TYR A 34 18.68 -7.16 -11.25
CA TYR A 34 18.60 -7.20 -12.71
C TYR A 34 18.47 -5.81 -13.33
N LEU A 35 17.67 -4.92 -12.75
CA LEU A 35 17.58 -3.52 -13.18
C LEU A 35 18.92 -2.80 -13.01
N ILE A 36 19.59 -2.99 -11.88
CA ILE A 36 20.91 -2.40 -11.64
C ILE A 36 21.91 -2.89 -12.70
N ASN A 37 22.03 -4.20 -12.90
CA ASN A 37 22.95 -4.75 -13.90
C ASN A 37 22.67 -4.20 -15.28
N TYR A 38 21.40 -4.15 -15.68
CA TYR A 38 21.03 -3.64 -17.01
C TYR A 38 21.44 -2.17 -17.22
N VAL A 39 21.15 -1.30 -16.24
CA VAL A 39 21.49 0.12 -16.35
C VAL A 39 23.00 0.36 -16.31
N GLU A 40 23.73 -0.35 -15.46
CA GLU A 40 25.20 -0.26 -15.42
C GLU A 40 25.84 -0.72 -16.75
N GLU A 41 25.30 -1.78 -17.38
CA GLU A 41 25.75 -2.27 -18.69
C GLU A 41 25.49 -1.26 -19.83
N LEU A 42 24.52 -0.34 -19.69
CA LEU A 42 24.30 0.73 -20.66
C LEU A 42 25.43 1.76 -20.68
N ALA A 43 26.26 1.81 -19.65
CA ALA A 43 27.40 2.72 -19.49
C ALA A 43 27.02 4.17 -19.85
N LEU A 44 26.01 4.71 -19.17
CA LEU A 44 25.47 6.05 -19.47
C LEU A 44 26.52 7.13 -19.21
N ASP A 45 26.88 7.88 -20.25
CA ASP A 45 27.95 8.89 -20.22
C ASP A 45 27.60 10.15 -19.40
N THR A 46 26.30 10.38 -19.16
CA THR A 46 25.81 11.56 -18.45
C THR A 46 24.82 11.20 -17.36
N PRO A 47 24.75 12.01 -16.26
CA PRO A 47 23.72 11.86 -15.26
C PRO A 47 22.32 11.94 -15.86
N GLN A 48 21.45 11.02 -15.45
CA GLN A 48 20.06 10.93 -15.86
C GLN A 48 19.12 11.48 -14.79
N ASN A 49 17.90 11.89 -15.20
CA ASN A 49 16.77 12.09 -14.31
C ASN A 49 15.96 10.80 -14.27
N ILE A 50 16.22 9.98 -13.27
CA ILE A 50 15.61 8.65 -13.15
C ILE A 50 14.36 8.73 -12.28
N LEU A 51 13.22 8.30 -12.83
CA LEU A 51 12.01 8.02 -12.08
C LEU A 51 11.96 6.54 -11.73
N ILE A 52 11.88 6.21 -10.44
CA ILE A 52 11.74 4.84 -9.96
C ILE A 52 10.32 4.66 -9.42
N LEU A 53 9.55 3.78 -10.04
CA LEU A 53 8.20 3.44 -9.63
C LEU A 53 8.19 2.17 -8.79
N ASN A 54 7.56 2.25 -7.62
CA ASN A 54 7.31 1.13 -6.70
C ASN A 54 8.60 0.47 -6.15
N ASP A 55 9.67 1.22 -5.94
CA ASP A 55 10.86 0.75 -5.23
C ASP A 55 10.47 0.29 -3.82
N HIS A 56 10.73 -0.96 -3.46
CA HIS A 56 10.19 -1.57 -2.24
C HIS A 56 10.72 -0.92 -0.97
N PHE A 57 12.04 -0.87 -0.82
CA PHE A 57 12.71 -0.29 0.34
C PHE A 57 13.91 0.58 -0.06
N GLY A 58 13.90 1.10 -1.29
CA GLY A 58 14.89 2.05 -1.77
C GLY A 58 16.19 1.44 -2.26
N ALA A 59 16.23 0.17 -2.63
CA ALA A 59 17.45 -0.45 -3.17
C ALA A 59 17.91 0.23 -4.47
N LEU A 60 16.99 0.47 -5.41
CA LEU A 60 17.26 1.17 -6.65
C LEU A 60 17.56 2.64 -6.39
N SER A 61 16.80 3.28 -5.52
CA SER A 61 17.00 4.69 -5.14
C SER A 61 18.38 4.92 -4.53
N CYS A 62 18.80 4.08 -3.59
CA CYS A 62 20.14 4.15 -3.01
C CYS A 62 21.23 3.92 -4.05
N TRP A 63 21.02 2.96 -4.96
CA TRP A 63 22.01 2.64 -5.97
C TRP A 63 22.25 3.80 -6.95
N PHE A 64 21.17 4.26 -7.58
CA PHE A 64 21.26 5.23 -8.67
C PHE A 64 21.49 6.67 -8.21
N SER A 65 21.18 7.02 -6.95
CA SER A 65 21.45 8.36 -6.42
C SER A 65 22.93 8.73 -6.38
N ALA A 66 23.83 7.76 -6.48
CA ALA A 66 25.28 8.05 -6.52
C ALA A 66 25.69 8.86 -7.75
N GLN A 67 25.08 8.63 -8.89
CA GLN A 67 25.49 9.19 -10.20
C GLN A 67 24.36 9.95 -10.90
N HIS A 68 23.10 9.78 -10.50
CA HIS A 68 21.95 10.30 -11.19
C HIS A 68 21.06 11.15 -10.25
N GLN A 69 20.18 11.96 -10.83
CA GLN A 69 19.08 12.59 -10.10
C GLN A 69 17.92 11.59 -10.00
N VAL A 70 17.53 11.24 -8.80
CA VAL A 70 16.54 10.17 -8.59
C VAL A 70 15.27 10.74 -7.96
N THR A 71 14.13 10.36 -8.53
CA THR A 71 12.81 10.52 -7.94
C THR A 71 12.21 9.14 -7.73
N MET A 72 11.83 8.82 -6.50
CA MET A 72 11.08 7.60 -6.16
C MET A 72 9.61 7.95 -6.00
N MET A 73 8.73 7.21 -6.68
CA MET A 73 7.28 7.34 -6.52
C MET A 73 6.69 6.02 -6.05
N SER A 74 5.93 6.05 -4.96
CA SER A 74 5.30 4.86 -4.38
C SER A 74 3.94 5.18 -3.76
N ASP A 75 3.02 4.22 -3.82
CA ASP A 75 1.75 4.26 -3.09
C ASP A 75 1.88 3.76 -1.64
N SER A 76 3.04 3.29 -1.24
CA SER A 76 3.28 2.69 0.06
C SER A 76 4.07 3.62 0.97
N PHE A 77 3.47 4.03 2.09
CA PHE A 77 4.15 4.73 3.18
C PHE A 77 5.31 3.89 3.73
N ILE A 78 5.11 2.58 3.88
CA ILE A 78 6.11 1.63 4.39
C ILE A 78 7.33 1.60 3.45
N SER A 79 7.12 1.52 2.15
CA SER A 79 8.20 1.57 1.16
C SER A 79 8.97 2.88 1.21
N GLN A 80 8.29 4.01 1.33
CA GLN A 80 8.94 5.31 1.42
C GLN A 80 9.75 5.49 2.70
N GLN A 81 9.23 5.05 3.85
CA GLN A 81 9.98 5.09 5.09
C GLN A 81 11.20 4.19 5.05
N GLY A 82 11.07 2.98 4.53
CA GLY A 82 12.21 2.07 4.33
C GLY A 82 13.26 2.66 3.40
N ALA A 83 12.86 3.27 2.29
CA ALA A 83 13.76 3.97 1.39
C ALA A 83 14.48 5.13 2.09
N LYS A 84 13.76 5.97 2.82
CA LYS A 84 14.32 7.10 3.58
C LYS A 84 15.38 6.65 4.59
N GLU A 85 15.10 5.60 5.37
CA GLU A 85 16.08 5.05 6.33
C GLU A 85 17.30 4.45 5.63
N ASN A 86 17.11 3.73 4.51
CA ASN A 86 18.21 3.13 3.77
C ASN A 86 19.07 4.18 3.05
N LEU A 87 18.47 5.23 2.50
CA LEU A 87 19.18 6.38 1.94
C LEU A 87 20.09 7.05 3.00
N GLN A 88 19.55 7.29 4.19
CA GLN A 88 20.31 7.87 5.30
C GLN A 88 21.44 6.94 5.76
N ARG A 89 21.16 5.64 5.92
CA ARG A 89 22.14 4.62 6.36
C ARG A 89 23.32 4.51 5.41
N ASN A 90 23.07 4.61 4.11
CA ASN A 90 24.10 4.53 3.10
C ASN A 90 24.69 5.90 2.71
N GLN A 91 24.33 6.98 3.42
CA GLN A 91 24.80 8.34 3.15
C GLN A 91 24.61 8.74 1.67
N CYS A 92 23.49 8.34 1.10
CA CYS A 92 23.14 8.61 -0.28
C CYS A 92 22.89 10.10 -0.54
N ARG A 93 23.02 10.52 -1.81
CA ARG A 93 22.56 11.83 -2.25
C ARG A 93 21.05 11.95 -2.08
N GLU A 94 20.56 13.17 -2.08
CA GLU A 94 19.13 13.45 -1.99
C GLU A 94 18.35 12.75 -3.09
N VAL A 95 17.27 12.06 -2.68
CA VAL A 95 16.28 11.45 -3.55
C VAL A 95 14.93 12.10 -3.26
N LYS A 96 14.26 12.55 -4.31
CA LYS A 96 12.91 13.11 -4.19
C LYS A 96 11.92 11.96 -3.97
N LEU A 97 11.18 11.99 -2.87
CA LEU A 97 10.15 11.00 -2.56
C LEU A 97 8.77 11.58 -2.90
N LEU A 98 8.06 10.94 -3.81
CA LEU A 98 6.71 11.30 -4.25
C LEU A 98 5.74 10.18 -3.94
N THR A 99 4.49 10.55 -3.67
CA THR A 99 3.37 9.62 -3.59
C THR A 99 2.74 9.42 -4.97
N THR A 100 1.90 8.41 -5.12
CA THR A 100 1.10 8.20 -6.34
C THR A 100 0.05 9.29 -6.61
N LEU A 101 -0.16 10.19 -5.65
CA LEU A 101 -1.05 11.35 -5.80
C LEU A 101 -0.33 12.57 -6.39
N ASP A 102 1.01 12.53 -6.45
CA ASP A 102 1.82 13.60 -7.02
C ASP A 102 1.96 13.43 -8.54
N ALA A 103 2.30 14.53 -9.22
CA ALA A 103 2.56 14.51 -10.66
C ALA A 103 3.93 13.88 -10.96
N ILE A 104 4.01 13.13 -12.06
CA ILE A 104 5.27 12.60 -12.59
C ILE A 104 6.13 13.78 -13.08
N PRO A 105 7.45 13.83 -12.72
CA PRO A 105 8.36 14.86 -13.20
C PRO A 105 8.51 14.81 -14.73
N THR A 106 8.32 15.95 -15.39
CA THR A 106 8.36 16.07 -16.86
C THR A 106 9.77 15.96 -17.44
N GLU A 107 10.79 16.23 -16.64
CA GLU A 107 12.20 16.14 -16.98
C GLU A 107 12.77 14.72 -16.93
N THR A 108 11.94 13.73 -16.61
CA THR A 108 12.36 12.32 -16.54
C THR A 108 12.96 11.83 -17.85
N SER A 109 14.16 11.26 -17.81
CA SER A 109 14.89 10.72 -18.97
C SER A 109 15.02 9.20 -18.97
N LEU A 110 14.75 8.53 -17.85
CA LEU A 110 14.73 7.07 -17.70
C LEU A 110 13.73 6.69 -16.62
N VAL A 111 12.90 5.68 -16.89
CA VAL A 111 12.00 5.10 -15.90
C VAL A 111 12.41 3.67 -15.55
N LEU A 112 12.58 3.40 -14.25
CA LEU A 112 12.73 2.06 -13.70
C LEU A 112 11.46 1.68 -12.94
N PHE A 113 10.91 0.51 -13.20
CA PHE A 113 9.55 0.21 -12.82
C PHE A 113 9.42 -1.21 -12.21
N GLN A 114 9.23 -1.30 -10.92
CA GLN A 114 8.81 -2.53 -10.26
C GLN A 114 7.31 -2.74 -10.52
N LEU A 115 6.94 -3.80 -11.23
CA LEU A 115 5.52 -4.00 -11.61
C LEU A 115 4.65 -4.27 -10.39
N PRO A 116 3.53 -3.54 -10.23
CA PRO A 116 2.58 -3.80 -9.16
C PRO A 116 1.78 -5.08 -9.46
N LYS A 117 1.26 -5.72 -8.43
CA LYS A 117 0.38 -6.90 -8.57
C LYS A 117 -1.01 -6.53 -9.07
N ASN A 118 -1.45 -5.30 -8.81
CA ASN A 118 -2.77 -4.81 -9.16
C ASN A 118 -2.78 -4.24 -10.58
N ASN A 119 -3.52 -4.87 -11.49
CA ASN A 119 -3.62 -4.42 -12.89
C ASN A 119 -4.26 -3.05 -13.05
N ARG A 120 -5.17 -2.63 -12.18
CA ARG A 120 -5.74 -1.28 -12.22
C ARG A 120 -4.65 -0.24 -11.92
N HIS A 121 -3.83 -0.51 -10.93
CA HIS A 121 -2.69 0.33 -10.58
C HIS A 121 -1.65 0.37 -11.72
N LEU A 122 -1.31 -0.78 -12.28
CA LEU A 122 -0.43 -0.85 -13.46
C LEU A 122 -0.97 -0.01 -14.62
N THR A 123 -2.22 -0.21 -15.00
CA THR A 123 -2.86 0.53 -16.10
C THR A 123 -2.84 2.04 -15.86
N TRP A 124 -3.15 2.46 -14.65
CA TRP A 124 -3.09 3.88 -14.28
C TRP A 124 -1.65 4.43 -14.38
N GLN A 125 -0.65 3.73 -13.84
CA GLN A 125 0.75 4.15 -13.93
C GLN A 125 1.21 4.27 -15.39
N LEU A 126 0.90 3.28 -16.24
CA LEU A 126 1.22 3.34 -17.68
C LEU A 126 0.56 4.54 -18.37
N THR A 127 -0.69 4.83 -18.04
CA THR A 127 -1.41 5.99 -18.56
C THR A 127 -0.76 7.32 -18.13
N GLN A 128 -0.34 7.43 -16.87
CA GLN A 128 0.34 8.63 -16.38
C GLN A 128 1.70 8.81 -17.05
N LEU A 129 2.48 7.74 -17.21
CA LEU A 129 3.74 7.77 -17.95
C LEU A 129 3.52 8.25 -19.40
N ARG A 130 2.52 7.68 -20.09
CA ARG A 130 2.21 8.06 -21.48
C ARG A 130 1.83 9.54 -21.64
N LYS A 131 1.11 10.10 -20.68
CA LYS A 131 0.68 11.51 -20.69
C LYS A 131 1.83 12.49 -20.43
N THR A 132 2.85 12.05 -19.69
CA THR A 132 3.90 12.95 -19.17
C THR A 132 5.20 12.85 -19.95
N LEU A 133 5.58 11.63 -20.37
CA LEU A 133 6.89 11.39 -20.97
C LEU A 133 6.93 11.70 -22.46
N SER A 134 8.10 12.15 -22.92
CA SER A 134 8.44 12.14 -24.35
C SER A 134 8.52 10.71 -24.88
N PRO A 135 8.17 10.49 -26.18
CA PRO A 135 8.15 9.15 -26.78
C PRO A 135 9.49 8.42 -26.78
N ASP A 136 10.59 9.14 -26.67
CA ASP A 136 11.97 8.63 -26.66
C ASP A 136 12.46 8.20 -25.28
N VAL A 137 11.71 8.51 -24.21
CA VAL A 137 12.10 8.12 -22.86
C VAL A 137 11.93 6.61 -22.66
N PRO A 138 13.03 5.87 -22.36
CA PRO A 138 12.95 4.45 -22.11
C PRO A 138 12.29 4.15 -20.76
N VAL A 139 11.41 3.15 -20.76
CA VAL A 139 10.78 2.57 -19.57
C VAL A 139 11.22 1.13 -19.44
N VAL A 140 11.87 0.80 -18.34
CA VAL A 140 12.37 -0.54 -18.05
C VAL A 140 11.67 -1.06 -16.80
N ALA A 141 10.76 -2.00 -17.00
CA ALA A 141 10.04 -2.64 -15.90
C ALA A 141 10.61 -4.02 -15.57
N VAL A 142 10.37 -4.50 -14.35
CA VAL A 142 10.81 -5.81 -13.89
C VAL A 142 9.72 -6.50 -13.06
N ASN A 143 9.65 -7.82 -13.19
CA ASN A 143 8.93 -8.70 -12.27
C ASN A 143 9.46 -10.14 -12.39
N LYS A 144 8.99 -11.03 -11.52
CA LYS A 144 9.21 -12.47 -11.69
C LYS A 144 8.68 -12.90 -13.04
N ALA A 145 9.46 -13.72 -13.78
CA ALA A 145 9.10 -14.14 -15.13
C ALA A 145 7.72 -14.82 -15.21
N LYS A 146 7.34 -15.55 -14.16
CA LYS A 146 6.02 -16.20 -14.06
C LYS A 146 4.85 -15.23 -13.86
N GLU A 147 5.11 -14.00 -13.41
CA GLU A 147 4.09 -12.96 -13.20
C GLU A 147 3.93 -12.05 -14.44
N ILE A 148 4.83 -12.16 -15.42
CA ILE A 148 4.75 -11.40 -16.67
C ILE A 148 3.97 -12.23 -17.70
N HIS A 149 2.67 -12.03 -17.71
CA HIS A 149 1.75 -12.72 -18.63
C HIS A 149 1.58 -11.93 -19.93
N THR A 150 1.08 -12.58 -20.96
CA THR A 150 0.70 -11.94 -22.23
C THR A 150 -0.28 -10.78 -22.01
N SER A 151 -1.20 -10.93 -21.05
CA SER A 151 -2.12 -9.83 -20.66
C SER A 151 -1.40 -8.62 -20.10
N THR A 152 -0.34 -8.81 -19.32
CA THR A 152 0.49 -7.71 -18.80
C THR A 152 1.16 -6.94 -19.96
N LEU A 153 1.76 -7.66 -20.91
CA LEU A 153 2.39 -7.05 -22.09
C LEU A 153 1.39 -6.28 -22.94
N LYS A 154 0.18 -6.81 -23.12
CA LYS A 154 -0.91 -6.11 -23.82
C LYS A 154 -1.33 -4.80 -23.12
N LEU A 155 -1.24 -4.71 -21.78
CA LEU A 155 -1.48 -3.45 -21.08
C LEU A 155 -0.40 -2.41 -21.43
N PHE A 156 0.88 -2.81 -21.47
CA PHE A 156 1.96 -1.93 -21.92
C PHE A 156 1.73 -1.43 -23.33
N GLU A 157 1.47 -2.34 -24.29
CA GLU A 157 1.23 -1.99 -25.69
C GLU A 157 0.03 -1.04 -25.85
N LYS A 158 -1.03 -1.28 -25.09
CA LYS A 158 -2.26 -0.48 -25.17
C LYS A 158 -2.13 0.92 -24.57
N TYR A 159 -1.47 1.02 -23.41
CA TYR A 159 -1.49 2.25 -22.62
C TYR A 159 -0.18 3.04 -22.62
N LEU A 160 0.93 2.42 -22.99
CA LEU A 160 2.23 3.10 -23.04
C LEU A 160 2.84 3.09 -24.43
N GLY A 161 3.10 1.92 -25.02
CA GLY A 161 3.62 1.84 -26.39
C GLY A 161 4.35 0.53 -26.72
N THR A 162 5.24 0.61 -27.68
CA THR A 162 5.99 -0.55 -28.20
C THR A 162 6.74 -1.28 -27.10
N THR A 163 6.50 -2.60 -26.99
CA THR A 163 6.94 -3.41 -25.85
C THR A 163 7.76 -4.62 -26.27
N LYS A 164 8.87 -4.86 -25.56
CA LYS A 164 9.75 -6.05 -25.73
C LYS A 164 10.10 -6.61 -24.37
N THR A 165 10.55 -7.86 -24.33
CA THR A 165 11.01 -8.50 -23.08
C THR A 165 12.43 -9.05 -23.21
N SER A 166 13.17 -9.06 -22.09
CA SER A 166 14.47 -9.75 -22.00
C SER A 166 14.31 -11.27 -21.87
N LEU A 167 15.42 -11.98 -21.90
CA LEU A 167 15.52 -13.33 -21.35
C LEU A 167 15.35 -13.29 -19.83
N ALA A 168 15.00 -14.43 -19.25
CA ALA A 168 14.90 -14.52 -17.79
C ALA A 168 16.29 -14.61 -17.14
N TRP A 169 16.50 -13.85 -16.08
CA TRP A 169 17.68 -13.89 -15.22
C TRP A 169 17.24 -14.04 -13.77
N LYS A 170 17.78 -15.03 -13.05
CA LYS A 170 17.39 -15.36 -11.66
C LYS A 170 15.86 -15.38 -11.46
N LYS A 171 15.13 -16.00 -12.40
CA LYS A 171 13.65 -16.09 -12.42
C LYS A 171 12.90 -14.74 -12.59
N HIS A 172 13.59 -13.65 -12.93
CA HIS A 172 13.03 -12.35 -13.26
C HIS A 172 13.22 -12.04 -14.73
N ARG A 173 12.39 -11.14 -15.27
CA ARG A 173 12.43 -10.68 -16.65
C ARG A 173 12.21 -9.19 -16.69
N LEU A 174 12.92 -8.50 -17.58
CA LEU A 174 12.69 -7.10 -17.88
C LEU A 174 11.64 -6.94 -18.98
N VAL A 175 10.89 -5.85 -18.89
CA VAL A 175 9.98 -5.38 -19.93
C VAL A 175 10.47 -4.01 -20.36
N PHE A 176 10.81 -3.89 -21.63
CA PHE A 176 11.24 -2.63 -22.25
C PHE A 176 10.08 -2.01 -23.00
N CYS A 177 9.81 -0.74 -22.77
CA CYS A 177 8.72 -0.03 -23.42
C CYS A 177 9.12 1.42 -23.70
N GLN A 178 8.50 2.00 -24.73
CA GLN A 178 8.60 3.41 -25.04
C GLN A 178 7.21 4.05 -24.97
N ALA A 179 7.14 5.33 -24.61
CA ALA A 179 5.87 6.05 -24.50
C ALA A 179 5.34 6.53 -25.88
N ASP A 180 5.32 5.62 -26.87
CA ASP A 180 5.05 5.92 -28.29
C ASP A 180 3.65 5.48 -28.78
N CYS A 181 2.76 5.03 -27.88
CA CYS A 181 1.40 4.68 -28.25
C CYS A 181 0.68 5.88 -28.90
N ALA A 182 0.19 5.70 -30.13
CA ALA A 182 -0.48 6.76 -30.87
C ALA A 182 -1.81 7.20 -30.23
N GLN A 183 -2.53 6.28 -29.62
CA GLN A 183 -3.79 6.57 -28.93
C GLN A 183 -3.54 6.83 -27.45
N MET A 184 -3.91 8.03 -26.99
CA MET A 184 -4.02 8.28 -25.54
C MET A 184 -5.34 7.73 -25.05
N ASN A 185 -5.29 6.53 -24.47
CA ASN A 185 -6.44 5.94 -23.79
C ASN A 185 -6.57 6.59 -22.42
N ASP A 186 -7.51 7.51 -22.29
CA ASP A 186 -7.80 8.10 -20.98
C ASP A 186 -8.67 7.14 -20.18
N ILE A 187 -8.21 6.84 -18.96
CA ILE A 187 -8.97 6.04 -18.00
C ILE A 187 -9.30 6.90 -16.80
N SER A 188 -10.51 6.74 -16.27
CA SER A 188 -10.84 7.34 -14.98
C SER A 188 -9.91 6.76 -13.90
N PRO A 189 -9.23 7.59 -13.12
CA PRO A 189 -8.46 7.10 -11.98
C PRO A 189 -9.35 6.51 -10.89
N VAL A 190 -10.66 6.79 -10.94
CA VAL A 190 -11.62 6.38 -9.90
C VAL A 190 -12.57 5.34 -10.46
N THR A 191 -12.63 4.17 -9.81
CA THR A 191 -13.69 3.18 -10.01
C THR A 191 -14.81 3.45 -9.01
N ARG A 192 -16.03 3.64 -9.51
CA ARG A 192 -17.20 4.02 -8.71
C ARG A 192 -18.27 2.92 -8.77
N TRP A 193 -18.80 2.54 -7.60
CA TRP A 193 -19.88 1.55 -7.50
C TRP A 193 -20.69 1.75 -6.21
N ASN A 194 -21.90 1.18 -6.17
CA ASN A 194 -22.84 1.34 -5.09
C ASN A 194 -22.90 0.14 -4.16
N VAL A 195 -23.15 0.39 -2.89
CA VAL A 195 -23.55 -0.61 -1.89
C VAL A 195 -25.01 -0.34 -1.55
N GLU A 196 -25.91 -0.95 -2.32
CA GLU A 196 -27.35 -0.66 -2.29
C GLU A 196 -27.97 -0.87 -0.89
N GLU A 197 -27.61 -1.98 -0.22
CA GLU A 197 -28.10 -2.33 1.10
C GLU A 197 -27.73 -1.32 2.20
N HIS A 198 -26.70 -0.52 1.96
CA HIS A 198 -26.24 0.51 2.90
C HIS A 198 -26.40 1.94 2.34
N LYS A 199 -26.96 2.09 1.14
CA LYS A 199 -27.14 3.39 0.45
C LYS A 199 -25.84 4.20 0.39
N MET A 200 -24.75 3.55 0.00
CA MET A 200 -23.43 4.16 -0.15
C MET A 200 -22.99 4.12 -1.59
N THR A 201 -22.29 5.16 -2.02
CA THR A 201 -21.52 5.17 -3.27
C THR A 201 -20.05 5.25 -2.93
N LEU A 202 -19.25 4.30 -3.40
CA LEU A 202 -17.84 4.21 -3.10
C LEU A 202 -16.97 4.54 -4.31
N ASN A 203 -16.01 5.42 -4.10
CA ASN A 203 -14.98 5.83 -5.04
C ASN A 203 -13.67 5.14 -4.66
N ASN A 204 -13.01 4.52 -5.62
CA ASN A 204 -11.83 3.72 -5.36
C ASN A 204 -10.73 4.09 -6.34
N LEU A 205 -9.64 4.66 -5.83
CA LEU A 205 -8.42 4.89 -6.59
C LEU A 205 -7.77 3.55 -7.00
N PRO A 206 -6.89 3.55 -7.99
CA PRO A 206 -6.46 2.32 -8.66
C PRO A 206 -5.85 1.25 -7.76
N ASN A 207 -5.07 1.63 -6.74
CA ASN A 207 -4.37 0.65 -5.88
C ASN A 207 -5.15 0.25 -4.62
N VAL A 208 -6.38 0.68 -4.47
CA VAL A 208 -7.18 0.35 -3.29
C VAL A 208 -7.62 -1.11 -3.32
N TYR A 209 -7.46 -1.80 -2.19
CA TYR A 209 -7.97 -3.16 -2.02
C TYR A 209 -9.50 -3.21 -2.21
N SER A 210 -9.99 -4.27 -2.85
CA SER A 210 -11.42 -4.41 -3.20
C SER A 210 -12.02 -3.18 -3.92
N GLY A 211 -11.25 -2.56 -4.80
CA GLY A 211 -11.67 -1.35 -5.49
C GLY A 211 -12.75 -1.57 -6.57
N GLU A 212 -13.11 -2.80 -6.91
CA GLU A 212 -14.12 -3.14 -7.93
C GLU A 212 -15.41 -3.69 -7.33
N SER A 213 -15.38 -4.13 -6.06
CA SER A 213 -16.54 -4.66 -5.34
C SER A 213 -16.31 -4.66 -3.84
N LEU A 214 -17.38 -4.66 -3.06
CA LEU A 214 -17.30 -4.71 -1.60
C LEU A 214 -16.67 -6.03 -1.12
N ASP A 215 -15.63 -5.92 -0.30
CA ASP A 215 -15.05 -7.07 0.41
C ASP A 215 -16.09 -7.80 1.25
N LEU A 216 -16.13 -9.12 1.17
CA LEU A 216 -17.12 -9.93 1.88
C LEU A 216 -17.00 -9.83 3.41
N GLY A 217 -15.78 -9.66 3.92
CA GLY A 217 -15.54 -9.42 5.34
C GLY A 217 -16.08 -8.04 5.75
N ALA A 218 -15.74 -7.00 4.99
CA ALA A 218 -16.26 -5.66 5.23
C ALA A 218 -17.81 -5.65 5.19
N ARG A 219 -18.43 -6.30 4.19
CA ARG A 219 -19.90 -6.43 4.10
C ARG A 219 -20.49 -6.99 5.40
N PHE A 220 -19.94 -8.08 5.92
CA PHE A 220 -20.42 -8.68 7.16
C PHE A 220 -20.18 -7.78 8.38
N MET A 221 -19.06 -7.06 8.42
CA MET A 221 -18.76 -6.14 9.52
C MET A 221 -19.66 -4.89 9.51
N LEU A 222 -20.11 -4.40 8.34
CA LEU A 222 -21.00 -3.25 8.24
C LEU A 222 -22.33 -3.42 9.01
N GLU A 223 -22.81 -4.65 9.14
CA GLU A 223 -24.02 -4.99 9.89
C GLU A 223 -23.82 -4.95 11.42
N HIS A 224 -22.57 -4.85 11.87
CA HIS A 224 -22.20 -4.96 13.29
C HIS A 224 -21.37 -3.78 13.80
N ILE A 225 -21.36 -2.65 13.08
CA ILE A 225 -20.68 -1.44 13.53
C ILE A 225 -21.35 -0.93 14.80
N PRO A 226 -20.61 -0.67 15.90
CA PRO A 226 -21.19 -0.14 17.12
C PRO A 226 -21.80 1.25 16.93
N GLN A 227 -22.96 1.47 17.56
CA GLN A 227 -23.60 2.77 17.70
C GLN A 227 -23.70 3.09 19.19
N ASP A 228 -23.02 4.15 19.63
CA ASP A 228 -22.98 4.57 21.03
C ASP A 228 -22.63 6.05 21.12
N GLU A 229 -23.47 6.85 21.74
CA GLU A 229 -23.24 8.30 21.91
C GLU A 229 -22.01 8.65 22.77
N ASN A 230 -21.48 7.69 23.50
CA ASN A 230 -20.27 7.83 24.31
C ASN A 230 -18.98 7.69 23.49
N LEU A 231 -19.05 7.18 22.26
CA LEU A 231 -17.91 7.11 21.37
C LEU A 231 -17.52 8.52 20.93
N LYS A 232 -16.36 9.00 21.40
CA LYS A 232 -15.84 10.32 21.07
C LYS A 232 -14.74 10.27 20.00
N HIS A 233 -13.96 9.19 19.95
CA HIS A 233 -12.91 8.99 18.98
C HIS A 233 -12.90 7.56 18.46
N ILE A 234 -13.12 7.41 17.17
CA ILE A 234 -13.13 6.13 16.44
C ILE A 234 -11.94 6.12 15.47
N ILE A 235 -11.17 5.05 15.49
CA ILE A 235 -10.07 4.83 14.54
C ILE A 235 -10.44 3.68 13.62
N ASP A 236 -10.26 3.86 12.32
CA ASP A 236 -10.34 2.81 11.30
C ASP A 236 -8.91 2.40 10.91
N LEU A 237 -8.47 1.27 11.41
CA LEU A 237 -7.09 0.78 11.26
C LEU A 237 -6.99 -0.17 10.07
N GLY A 238 -6.24 0.23 9.05
CA GLY A 238 -6.24 -0.41 7.74
C GLY A 238 -7.53 -0.08 6.99
N CYS A 239 -7.83 1.21 6.86
CA CYS A 239 -9.15 1.68 6.45
C CYS A 239 -9.52 1.35 5.00
N GLY A 240 -8.54 1.05 4.13
CA GLY A 240 -8.79 0.84 2.71
C GLY A 240 -9.56 2.03 2.09
N ASN A 241 -10.67 1.76 1.44
CA ASN A 241 -11.54 2.80 0.88
C ASN A 241 -12.44 3.50 1.92
N GLY A 242 -12.28 3.19 3.21
CA GLY A 242 -13.02 3.84 4.29
C GLY A 242 -14.48 3.40 4.47
N VAL A 243 -14.91 2.30 3.87
CA VAL A 243 -16.31 1.86 3.92
C VAL A 243 -16.81 1.63 5.36
N LEU A 244 -15.97 1.11 6.26
CA LEU A 244 -16.33 0.93 7.68
C LEU A 244 -16.50 2.29 8.36
N SER A 245 -15.61 3.25 8.07
CA SER A 245 -15.69 4.60 8.59
C SER A 245 -16.91 5.36 8.10
N VAL A 246 -17.31 5.18 6.84
CA VAL A 246 -18.57 5.77 6.31
C VAL A 246 -19.76 5.30 7.15
N LYS A 247 -19.88 3.99 7.38
CA LYS A 247 -20.96 3.43 8.21
C LYS A 247 -20.87 3.92 9.64
N ALA A 248 -19.68 3.89 10.24
CA ALA A 248 -19.48 4.33 11.60
C ALA A 248 -19.82 5.81 11.79
N ALA A 249 -19.49 6.68 10.84
CA ALA A 249 -19.81 8.11 10.87
C ALA A 249 -21.32 8.38 10.71
N GLN A 250 -22.01 7.60 9.88
CA GLN A 250 -23.48 7.67 9.78
C GLN A 250 -24.16 7.31 11.11
N LEU A 251 -23.62 6.33 11.85
CA LEU A 251 -24.15 5.87 13.13
C LEU A 251 -23.71 6.73 14.33
N ASN A 252 -22.52 7.34 14.25
CA ASN A 252 -21.90 8.11 15.34
C ASN A 252 -21.42 9.50 14.85
N PRO A 253 -22.33 10.36 14.39
CA PRO A 253 -21.96 11.61 13.69
C PRO A 253 -21.25 12.65 14.57
N LYS A 254 -21.25 12.47 15.88
CA LYS A 254 -20.57 13.37 16.85
C LYS A 254 -19.16 12.93 17.20
N ALA A 255 -18.74 11.74 16.75
CA ALA A 255 -17.41 11.23 17.02
C ALA A 255 -16.37 11.86 16.09
N LYS A 256 -15.14 12.00 16.59
CA LYS A 256 -13.97 12.23 15.75
C LYS A 256 -13.54 10.91 15.12
N PHE A 257 -13.10 10.97 13.86
CA PHE A 257 -12.58 9.82 13.12
C PHE A 257 -11.12 10.00 12.78
N THR A 258 -10.33 8.93 12.89
CA THR A 258 -8.98 8.86 12.34
C THR A 258 -8.90 7.61 11.47
N LEU A 259 -8.65 7.81 10.18
CA LEU A 259 -8.53 6.75 9.19
C LEU A 259 -7.07 6.55 8.86
N VAL A 260 -6.60 5.31 9.02
CA VAL A 260 -5.18 4.98 8.87
C VAL A 260 -5.01 3.84 7.90
N ASP A 261 -4.15 4.02 6.91
CA ASP A 261 -3.72 2.98 5.97
C ASP A 261 -2.27 3.23 5.54
N GLU A 262 -1.59 2.24 5.01
CA GLU A 262 -0.24 2.40 4.47
C GLU A 262 -0.25 2.90 3.01
N SER A 263 -1.39 2.76 2.30
CA SER A 263 -1.58 3.20 0.92
C SER A 263 -2.11 4.63 0.87
N TYR A 264 -1.41 5.50 0.15
CA TYR A 264 -1.87 6.88 -0.09
C TYR A 264 -3.18 6.93 -0.89
N MET A 265 -3.34 6.02 -1.86
CA MET A 265 -4.59 5.91 -2.62
C MET A 265 -5.76 5.41 -1.77
N ALA A 266 -5.51 4.54 -0.79
CA ALA A 266 -6.53 4.13 0.16
C ALA A 266 -7.00 5.32 1.00
N ILE A 267 -6.08 6.08 1.57
CA ILE A 267 -6.37 7.28 2.36
C ILE A 267 -7.17 8.30 1.56
N GLU A 268 -6.79 8.58 0.31
CA GLU A 268 -7.53 9.50 -0.54
C GLU A 268 -8.93 8.97 -0.91
N SER A 269 -9.05 7.68 -1.20
CA SER A 269 -10.36 7.05 -1.44
C SER A 269 -11.26 7.14 -0.22
N ALA A 270 -10.73 6.89 0.97
CA ALA A 270 -11.47 7.01 2.22
C ALA A 270 -11.96 8.44 2.47
N ARG A 271 -11.11 9.44 2.17
CA ARG A 271 -11.49 10.87 2.25
C ARG A 271 -12.66 11.20 1.31
N LEU A 272 -12.56 10.79 0.05
CA LEU A 272 -13.62 10.99 -0.93
C LEU A 272 -14.94 10.33 -0.50
N ASN A 273 -14.85 9.11 0.04
CA ASN A 273 -16.02 8.34 0.44
C ASN A 273 -16.71 8.90 1.68
N LEU A 274 -15.97 9.37 2.68
CA LEU A 274 -16.58 10.07 3.81
C LEU A 274 -17.30 11.34 3.34
N GLN A 275 -16.65 12.15 2.51
CA GLN A 275 -17.23 13.40 2.00
C GLN A 275 -18.51 13.17 1.20
N GLU A 276 -18.59 12.11 0.40
CA GLU A 276 -19.75 11.83 -0.45
C GLU A 276 -20.94 11.23 0.32
N ASN A 277 -20.66 10.35 1.30
CA ASN A 277 -21.70 9.54 1.93
C ASN A 277 -22.17 10.05 3.30
N VAL A 278 -21.49 11.03 3.88
CA VAL A 278 -21.84 11.56 5.20
C VAL A 278 -22.22 13.03 5.07
N THR A 279 -23.49 13.32 5.27
CA THR A 279 -24.07 14.68 5.10
C THR A 279 -23.69 15.66 6.21
N ALA A 280 -23.41 15.16 7.41
CA ALA A 280 -22.95 15.98 8.52
C ALA A 280 -21.46 16.31 8.38
N SER A 281 -21.04 17.49 8.86
CA SER A 281 -19.61 17.77 9.00
C SER A 281 -19.02 16.82 10.04
N VAL A 282 -18.16 15.91 9.59
CA VAL A 282 -17.47 14.95 10.45
C VAL A 282 -16.05 15.43 10.68
N ASP A 283 -15.61 15.46 11.93
CA ASP A 283 -14.21 15.69 12.29
C ASP A 283 -13.42 14.42 11.93
N ALA A 284 -12.65 14.47 10.85
CA ALA A 284 -11.91 13.32 10.34
C ALA A 284 -10.48 13.67 9.97
N GLU A 285 -9.54 12.84 10.42
CA GLU A 285 -8.12 12.85 10.04
C GLU A 285 -7.79 11.65 9.16
N TYR A 286 -6.96 11.87 8.16
CA TYR A 286 -6.57 10.87 7.17
C TYR A 286 -5.04 10.72 7.18
N ILE A 287 -4.53 9.57 7.62
CA ILE A 287 -3.11 9.40 7.94
C ILE A 287 -2.54 8.17 7.23
N ALA A 288 -1.58 8.39 6.34
CA ALA A 288 -0.75 7.31 5.82
C ALA A 288 0.30 6.92 6.86
N ASN A 289 0.31 5.65 7.31
CA ASN A 289 1.20 5.22 8.38
C ASN A 289 1.39 3.69 8.41
N ASN A 290 2.41 3.25 9.12
CA ASN A 290 2.58 1.84 9.49
C ASN A 290 1.74 1.53 10.73
N CYS A 291 0.56 0.95 10.55
CA CYS A 291 -0.41 0.74 11.62
C CYS A 291 -0.61 2.02 12.46
N LEU A 292 -0.56 1.92 13.79
CA LEU A 292 -0.66 3.09 14.69
C LEU A 292 0.71 3.48 15.28
N ASP A 293 1.79 3.23 14.54
CA ASP A 293 3.13 3.63 14.98
C ASP A 293 3.19 5.15 15.22
N GLY A 294 3.81 5.57 16.34
CA GLY A 294 3.89 6.98 16.73
C GLY A 294 2.62 7.61 17.31
N PHE A 295 1.47 6.93 17.29
CA PHE A 295 0.26 7.44 17.93
C PHE A 295 0.39 7.45 19.46
N ALA A 296 -0.18 8.49 20.09
CA ALA A 296 -0.29 8.55 21.53
C ALA A 296 -1.14 7.41 22.08
N GLY A 297 -0.84 6.95 23.29
CA GLY A 297 -1.67 5.98 23.99
C GLY A 297 -2.96 6.59 24.52
N GLU A 298 -3.98 5.76 24.74
CA GLU A 298 -5.23 6.10 25.43
C GLU A 298 -6.03 7.26 24.81
N ILE A 299 -6.09 7.31 23.46
CA ILE A 299 -6.83 8.35 22.74
C ILE A 299 -8.15 7.87 22.12
N ALA A 300 -8.31 6.56 21.83
CA ALA A 300 -9.47 6.04 21.12
C ALA A 300 -10.44 5.30 22.02
N ASP A 301 -11.73 5.45 21.74
CA ASP A 301 -12.82 4.72 22.39
C ASP A 301 -13.15 3.42 21.64
N LEU A 302 -13.02 3.45 20.30
CA LEU A 302 -13.26 2.32 19.42
C LEU A 302 -12.20 2.30 18.31
N ILE A 303 -11.65 1.11 18.04
CA ILE A 303 -10.84 0.85 16.86
C ILE A 303 -11.53 -0.23 16.05
N LEU A 304 -11.82 0.05 14.78
CA LEU A 304 -12.30 -0.90 13.78
C LEU A 304 -11.10 -1.44 13.00
N CYS A 305 -11.07 -2.73 12.76
CA CYS A 305 -9.96 -3.36 12.06
C CYS A 305 -10.43 -4.52 11.18
N ASN A 306 -10.13 -4.41 9.89
CA ASN A 306 -10.26 -5.49 8.92
C ASN A 306 -8.86 -5.82 8.38
N PRO A 307 -8.07 -6.66 9.09
CA PRO A 307 -6.68 -6.92 8.71
C PRO A 307 -6.56 -7.56 7.32
N PRO A 308 -5.43 -7.39 6.60
CA PRO A 308 -5.24 -8.00 5.29
C PRO A 308 -5.19 -9.54 5.40
N PHE A 309 -5.98 -10.25 4.57
CA PHE A 309 -6.12 -11.73 4.63
C PHE A 309 -5.37 -12.47 3.53
N HIS A 310 -4.96 -11.80 2.46
CA HIS A 310 -4.62 -12.45 1.19
C HIS A 310 -3.12 -12.49 0.84
N GLN A 311 -2.26 -12.13 1.76
CA GLN A 311 -0.82 -12.27 1.55
C GLN A 311 -0.29 -13.48 2.32
N GLN A 312 0.73 -14.17 1.79
CA GLN A 312 1.36 -15.37 2.36
C GLN A 312 1.23 -15.47 3.88
N GLN A 313 0.56 -16.48 4.40
CA GLN A 313 0.06 -16.62 5.79
C GLN A 313 0.99 -16.07 6.90
N ALA A 314 2.31 -16.27 6.78
CA ALA A 314 3.26 -15.81 7.78
C ALA A 314 3.39 -14.27 7.84
N ILE A 315 3.31 -13.57 6.71
CA ILE A 315 3.45 -12.10 6.65
C ILE A 315 2.19 -11.42 7.17
N THR A 316 1.01 -11.91 6.80
CA THR A 316 -0.27 -11.34 7.26
C THR A 316 -0.49 -11.56 8.73
N ASP A 317 -0.02 -12.68 9.26
CA ASP A 317 -0.09 -13.00 10.68
C ASP A 317 0.69 -12.00 11.55
N HIS A 318 1.87 -11.61 11.08
CA HIS A 318 2.69 -10.60 11.75
C HIS A 318 2.06 -9.21 11.71
N ILE A 319 1.49 -8.81 10.57
CA ILE A 319 0.80 -7.51 10.44
C ILE A 319 -0.41 -7.45 11.36
N ALA A 320 -1.27 -8.49 11.37
CA ALA A 320 -2.42 -8.53 12.27
C ALA A 320 -2.02 -8.45 13.74
N TRP A 321 -0.94 -9.14 14.13
CA TRP A 321 -0.40 -9.06 15.48
C TRP A 321 0.04 -7.64 15.85
N GLN A 322 0.78 -6.96 14.98
CA GLN A 322 1.15 -5.56 15.19
C GLN A 322 -0.07 -4.66 15.33
N MET A 323 -1.08 -4.82 14.45
CA MET A 323 -2.32 -4.05 14.51
C MET A 323 -3.02 -4.22 15.87
N PHE A 324 -3.07 -5.45 16.41
CA PHE A 324 -3.70 -5.72 17.70
C PHE A 324 -2.92 -5.14 18.88
N CYS A 325 -1.59 -5.22 18.84
CA CYS A 325 -0.72 -4.63 19.87
C CYS A 325 -0.84 -3.11 19.87
N ASP A 326 -0.78 -2.47 18.72
CA ASP A 326 -0.91 -1.03 18.56
C ASP A 326 -2.30 -0.56 19.00
N ALA A 327 -3.36 -1.28 18.62
CA ALA A 327 -4.72 -0.98 19.05
C ALA A 327 -4.85 -1.02 20.58
N LYS A 328 -4.28 -2.03 21.25
CA LYS A 328 -4.30 -2.09 22.71
C LYS A 328 -3.62 -0.88 23.36
N ARG A 329 -2.49 -0.42 22.81
CA ARG A 329 -1.76 0.75 23.31
C ARG A 329 -2.58 2.02 23.15
N VAL A 330 -3.21 2.22 21.98
CA VAL A 330 -3.90 3.44 21.59
C VAL A 330 -5.31 3.55 22.19
N LEU A 331 -5.97 2.43 22.49
CA LEU A 331 -7.26 2.43 23.17
C LEU A 331 -7.18 3.00 24.58
N LYS A 332 -8.17 3.80 24.96
CA LYS A 332 -8.45 4.17 26.34
C LYS A 332 -8.81 2.93 27.17
N ARG A 333 -8.73 3.03 28.50
CA ARG A 333 -9.28 2.01 29.40
C ARG A 333 -10.79 1.89 29.17
N GLY A 334 -11.27 0.65 28.99
CA GLY A 334 -12.65 0.36 28.58
C GLY A 334 -12.93 0.56 27.10
N GLY A 335 -11.98 1.08 26.34
CA GLY A 335 -12.06 1.17 24.89
C GLY A 335 -12.03 -0.21 24.21
N LYS A 336 -12.56 -0.29 23.01
CA LYS A 336 -12.83 -1.55 22.32
C LYS A 336 -12.13 -1.62 20.96
N LEU A 337 -11.49 -2.76 20.69
CA LEU A 337 -11.05 -3.16 19.38
C LEU A 337 -12.08 -4.13 18.78
N GLN A 338 -12.66 -3.79 17.64
CA GLN A 338 -13.54 -4.71 16.90
C GLN A 338 -12.84 -5.16 15.62
N VAL A 339 -12.65 -6.47 15.48
CA VAL A 339 -11.89 -7.10 14.41
C VAL A 339 -12.76 -8.09 13.66
N ILE A 340 -12.66 -8.10 12.33
CA ILE A 340 -13.16 -9.20 11.51
C ILE A 340 -12.00 -10.02 10.97
N GLY A 341 -12.22 -11.33 10.84
CA GLY A 341 -11.26 -12.24 10.24
C GLY A 341 -11.91 -13.53 9.76
N ASN A 342 -11.23 -14.24 8.88
CA ASN A 342 -11.61 -15.61 8.54
C ASN A 342 -11.47 -16.50 9.78
N ARG A 343 -12.39 -17.45 9.97
CA ARG A 343 -12.41 -18.36 11.15
C ARG A 343 -11.08 -19.09 11.37
N HIS A 344 -10.40 -19.50 10.32
CA HIS A 344 -9.14 -20.24 10.39
C HIS A 344 -7.92 -19.42 10.82
N LEU A 345 -8.03 -18.07 10.89
CA LEU A 345 -6.90 -17.21 11.25
C LEU A 345 -6.58 -17.19 12.75
N GLY A 346 -7.48 -17.74 13.59
CA GLY A 346 -7.24 -17.89 15.01
C GLY A 346 -7.10 -16.56 15.78
N TYR A 347 -7.74 -15.49 15.31
CA TYR A 347 -7.67 -14.17 15.97
C TYR A 347 -8.19 -14.17 17.40
N ASP A 348 -9.14 -15.05 17.75
CA ASP A 348 -9.63 -15.22 19.12
C ASP A 348 -8.49 -15.51 20.12
N GLY A 349 -7.65 -16.50 19.80
CA GLY A 349 -6.50 -16.83 20.63
C GLY A 349 -5.48 -15.70 20.79
N LYS A 350 -5.22 -14.96 19.70
CA LYS A 350 -4.30 -13.81 19.72
C LYS A 350 -4.83 -12.66 20.56
N LEU A 351 -6.11 -12.33 20.40
CA LEU A 351 -6.76 -11.27 21.17
C LEU A 351 -6.84 -11.65 22.64
N LYS A 352 -7.20 -12.89 23.01
CA LYS A 352 -7.21 -13.38 24.39
C LYS A 352 -5.83 -13.30 25.04
N ARG A 353 -4.77 -13.65 24.30
CA ARG A 353 -3.39 -13.49 24.78
C ARG A 353 -3.02 -12.03 25.09
N LEU A 354 -3.51 -11.07 24.29
CA LEU A 354 -3.21 -9.65 24.49
C LEU A 354 -4.11 -8.99 25.53
N TYR A 355 -5.42 -9.23 25.46
CA TYR A 355 -6.41 -8.49 26.23
C TYR A 355 -6.92 -9.25 27.47
N GLY A 356 -6.66 -10.56 27.54
CA GLY A 356 -7.18 -11.48 28.57
C GLY A 356 -8.49 -12.13 28.15
N ASP A 357 -8.70 -13.38 28.53
CA ASP A 357 -9.84 -14.22 28.11
C ASP A 357 -11.20 -13.58 28.35
N LYS A 358 -11.37 -12.94 29.51
CA LYS A 358 -12.65 -12.32 29.92
C LYS A 358 -12.98 -11.06 29.13
N ASN A 359 -12.00 -10.46 28.49
CA ASN A 359 -12.12 -9.20 27.79
C ASN A 359 -12.35 -9.36 26.27
N VAL A 360 -12.40 -10.59 25.78
CA VAL A 360 -12.65 -10.90 24.37
C VAL A 360 -13.98 -11.63 24.23
N LYS A 361 -14.85 -11.08 23.38
CA LYS A 361 -16.16 -11.67 23.09
C LYS A 361 -16.38 -11.83 21.58
N LEU A 362 -17.12 -12.88 21.23
CA LEU A 362 -17.67 -13.06 19.89
C LEU A 362 -18.88 -12.12 19.73
N VAL A 363 -18.81 -11.22 18.74
CA VAL A 363 -19.91 -10.33 18.37
C VAL A 363 -20.85 -11.02 17.39
N ALA A 364 -20.31 -11.61 16.33
CA ALA A 364 -21.06 -12.33 15.32
C ALA A 364 -20.16 -13.35 14.59
N SER A 365 -20.78 -14.35 13.98
CA SER A 365 -20.07 -15.29 13.10
C SER A 365 -20.98 -15.84 12.02
N ASN A 366 -20.38 -16.21 10.90
CA ASN A 366 -21.03 -16.97 9.83
C ASN A 366 -20.12 -18.14 9.42
N SER A 367 -20.41 -18.82 8.32
CA SER A 367 -19.61 -19.97 7.84
C SER A 367 -18.14 -19.61 7.57
N LYS A 368 -17.83 -18.37 7.17
CA LYS A 368 -16.51 -17.93 6.73
C LYS A 368 -15.82 -17.00 7.73
N PHE A 369 -16.56 -16.09 8.37
CA PHE A 369 -16.01 -15.00 9.16
C PHE A 369 -16.42 -15.06 10.63
N VAL A 370 -15.58 -14.45 11.46
CA VAL A 370 -15.88 -14.11 12.85
C VAL A 370 -15.64 -12.62 13.08
N ILE A 371 -16.50 -11.97 13.87
CA ILE A 371 -16.30 -10.63 14.40
C ILE A 371 -16.06 -10.75 15.88
N LEU A 372 -14.91 -10.29 16.33
CA LEU A 372 -14.47 -10.33 17.72
C LEU A 372 -14.33 -8.92 18.26
N GLN A 373 -14.65 -8.74 19.52
CA GLN A 373 -14.46 -7.48 20.23
C GLN A 373 -13.60 -7.71 21.46
N ALA A 374 -12.48 -6.98 21.55
CA ALA A 374 -11.58 -7.00 22.71
C ALA A 374 -11.67 -5.65 23.44
N THR A 375 -11.81 -5.68 24.77
CA THR A 375 -11.88 -4.50 25.64
C THR A 375 -10.57 -4.33 26.40
N LYS A 376 -10.00 -3.11 26.38
CA LYS A 376 -8.77 -2.78 27.15
C LYS A 376 -9.07 -2.53 28.63
#